data_5083b621dfd12467cc219d9ad25c7ff3
#
_entry.id   5083b621dfd12467cc219d9ad25c7ff3
#
_cell.length_a   1.000
_cell.length_b   1.000
_cell.length_c   1.000
_cell.angle_alpha   90.00
_cell.angle_beta   90.00
_cell.angle_gamma   90.00
#
_symmetry.space_group_name_H-M   'P 1'
#
loop_
_entity.id
_entity.type
_entity.pdbx_description
1 polymer ?
#
loop_
_entity_poly.entity_id
_entity_poly.type
_entity_poly.pdbx_seq_one_letter_code
_entity_poly.pdbx_strand_id
1 'polypeptide(L)'
;MRDFRDHIELLKTLDRSIVPLTDIVKALDGAGKLPEGAVAITIDDAYASVYDNAWPYLRDNKIPFTLFVATEPVARGQEGYITPKQLREMATHPGVSIANHGHTHSSFAFMSGEAVETEIETAENLLTEWLGGTPPLLFAFPYGEAGTAALEVIDAHGFMAAFGQHSG
;
A
#
# COMPACT_ATOMS: atom_id res chain seq x y z
N MET A 1 17.85 -7.33 -3.67
CA MET A 1 18.00 -7.13 -2.20
C MET A 1 19.14 -6.18 -1.83
N ARG A 2 20.31 -6.25 -2.47
CA ARG A 2 21.42 -5.33 -2.17
C ARG A 2 20.97 -3.86 -2.37
N ASP A 3 20.43 -3.56 -3.54
CA ASP A 3 20.00 -2.22 -3.90
C ASP A 3 18.89 -1.67 -2.96
N PHE A 4 17.94 -2.51 -2.53
CA PHE A 4 16.91 -2.10 -1.59
C PHE A 4 17.49 -1.67 -0.23
N ARG A 5 18.41 -2.46 0.32
CA ARG A 5 19.09 -2.10 1.58
C ARG A 5 19.95 -0.86 1.43
N ASP A 6 20.66 -0.73 0.31
CA ASP A 6 21.50 0.42 0.01
C ASP A 6 20.66 1.70 -0.08
N HIS A 7 19.43 1.64 -0.64
CA HIS A 7 18.49 2.77 -0.63
C HIS A 7 18.01 3.15 0.77
N ILE A 8 17.71 2.16 1.63
CA ILE A 8 17.33 2.45 3.02
C ILE A 8 18.51 3.09 3.79
N GLU A 9 19.71 2.59 3.63
CA GLU A 9 20.89 3.18 4.26
C GLU A 9 21.20 4.59 3.71
N LEU A 10 20.94 4.83 2.42
CA LEU A 10 21.04 6.17 1.85
C LEU A 10 20.05 7.14 2.51
N LEU A 11 18.79 6.74 2.71
CA LEU A 11 17.83 7.60 3.42
C LEU A 11 18.30 7.96 4.83
N LYS A 12 18.89 7.01 5.55
CA LYS A 12 19.49 7.26 6.88
C LYS A 12 20.68 8.23 6.83
N THR A 13 21.56 8.06 5.83
CA THR A 13 22.71 8.99 5.64
C THR A 13 22.30 10.40 5.26
N LEU A 14 21.15 10.54 4.59
CA LEU A 14 20.56 11.84 4.24
C LEU A 14 19.70 12.44 5.37
N ASP A 15 19.76 11.86 6.58
CA ASP A 15 18.99 12.28 7.75
C ASP A 15 17.47 12.34 7.48
N ARG A 16 16.97 11.37 6.69
CA ARG A 16 15.54 11.25 6.40
C ARG A 16 14.86 10.41 7.46
N SER A 17 13.79 10.95 8.02
CA SER A 17 12.93 10.23 8.98
C SER A 17 11.95 9.35 8.24
N ILE A 18 12.10 8.02 8.33
CA ILE A 18 11.14 7.09 7.73
C ILE A 18 9.97 6.95 8.70
N VAL A 19 8.77 7.34 8.26
CA VAL A 19 7.54 7.36 9.05
C VAL A 19 6.43 6.53 8.37
N PRO A 20 5.40 6.09 9.12
CA PRO A 20 4.22 5.47 8.52
C PRO A 20 3.56 6.41 7.49
N LEU A 21 3.09 5.85 6.36
CA LEU A 21 2.40 6.63 5.33
C LEU A 21 1.15 7.32 5.88
N THR A 22 0.43 6.64 6.78
CA THR A 22 -0.75 7.20 7.46
C THR A 22 -0.44 8.47 8.25
N ASP A 23 0.77 8.63 8.76
CA ASP A 23 1.16 9.84 9.50
C ASP A 23 1.40 11.00 8.52
N ILE A 24 1.96 10.72 7.34
CA ILE A 24 2.09 11.73 6.27
C ILE A 24 0.71 12.19 5.83
N VAL A 25 -0.21 11.26 5.54
CA VAL A 25 -1.57 11.60 5.11
C VAL A 25 -2.29 12.43 6.16
N LYS A 26 -2.26 12.04 7.43
CA LYS A 26 -2.85 12.82 8.53
C LYS A 26 -2.25 14.22 8.66
N ALA A 27 -0.95 14.36 8.47
CA ALA A 27 -0.29 15.65 8.56
C ALA A 27 -0.67 16.59 7.40
N LEU A 28 -0.90 16.05 6.19
CA LEU A 28 -1.44 16.81 5.05
C LEU A 28 -2.85 17.34 5.31
N ASP A 29 -3.67 16.58 6.05
CA ASP A 29 -5.01 16.99 6.51
C ASP A 29 -4.97 17.92 7.74
N GLY A 30 -3.79 18.34 8.17
CA GLY A 30 -3.62 19.23 9.33
C GLY A 30 -3.68 18.51 10.69
N ALA A 31 -3.78 17.18 10.71
CA ALA A 31 -3.87 16.35 11.92
C ALA A 31 -2.52 15.74 12.29
N GLY A 32 -1.59 16.55 12.75
CA GLY A 32 -0.28 16.07 13.22
C GLY A 32 0.89 16.89 12.75
N LYS A 33 2.09 16.50 13.21
CA LYS A 33 3.37 17.12 12.79
C LYS A 33 4.31 16.00 12.34
N LEU A 34 4.99 16.25 11.24
CA LEU A 34 6.04 15.37 10.75
C LEU A 34 7.42 15.89 11.15
N PRO A 35 8.39 15.02 11.37
CA PRO A 35 9.79 15.42 11.43
C PRO A 35 10.21 16.01 10.07
N GLU A 36 11.21 16.88 10.09
CA GLU A 36 11.79 17.42 8.87
C GLU A 36 12.33 16.28 7.99
N GLY A 37 12.10 16.38 6.69
CA GLY A 37 12.54 15.37 5.74
C GLY A 37 11.85 14.01 5.91
N ALA A 38 10.63 13.98 6.47
CA ALA A 38 9.84 12.75 6.58
C ALA A 38 9.60 12.09 5.21
N VAL A 39 9.80 10.79 5.16
CA VAL A 39 9.52 9.94 3.98
C VAL A 39 8.75 8.70 4.40
N ALA A 40 7.90 8.17 3.52
CA ALA A 40 7.27 6.87 3.72
C ALA A 40 7.76 5.87 2.67
N ILE A 41 7.79 4.60 3.05
CA ILE A 41 8.09 3.51 2.13
C ILE A 41 6.79 2.84 1.75
N THR A 42 6.54 2.71 0.46
CA THR A 42 5.43 1.94 -0.11
C THR A 42 5.96 0.85 -1.01
N ILE A 43 5.26 -0.27 -1.05
CA ILE A 43 5.56 -1.42 -1.90
C ILE A 43 4.23 -1.89 -2.48
N ASP A 44 4.21 -2.15 -3.79
CA ASP A 44 3.00 -2.55 -4.48
C ASP A 44 2.98 -4.05 -4.81
N ASP A 45 1.84 -4.57 -5.29
CA ASP A 45 1.57 -5.89 -5.89
C ASP A 45 1.54 -7.08 -4.93
N ALA A 46 2.18 -7.04 -3.79
CA ALA A 46 2.27 -8.17 -2.86
C ALA A 46 3.02 -9.40 -3.41
N TYR A 47 4.14 -9.22 -4.12
CA TYR A 47 5.00 -10.33 -4.52
C TYR A 47 5.61 -11.06 -3.32
N ALA A 48 5.76 -12.39 -3.43
CA ALA A 48 6.37 -13.24 -2.40
C ALA A 48 7.78 -12.75 -1.98
N SER A 49 8.52 -12.16 -2.91
CA SER A 49 9.84 -11.58 -2.63
C SER A 49 9.82 -10.47 -1.58
N VAL A 50 8.68 -9.80 -1.38
CA VAL A 50 8.52 -8.80 -0.31
C VAL A 50 8.56 -9.50 1.04
N TYR A 51 7.78 -10.58 1.21
CA TYR A 51 7.75 -11.36 2.44
C TYR A 51 9.09 -12.07 2.70
N ASP A 52 9.67 -12.71 1.67
CA ASP A 52 10.86 -13.52 1.83
C ASP A 52 12.14 -12.70 2.04
N ASN A 53 12.19 -11.50 1.47
CA ASN A 53 13.43 -10.71 1.41
C ASN A 53 13.34 -9.34 2.07
N ALA A 54 12.35 -8.50 1.72
CA ALA A 54 12.27 -7.13 2.22
C ALA A 54 11.76 -7.10 3.67
N TRP A 55 10.71 -7.86 3.95
CA TRP A 55 10.05 -7.91 5.23
C TRP A 55 10.97 -8.25 6.41
N PRO A 56 11.80 -9.32 6.39
CA PRO A 56 12.70 -9.61 7.50
C PRO A 56 13.63 -8.44 7.83
N TYR A 57 14.16 -7.77 6.80
CA TYR A 57 15.03 -6.61 7.00
C TYR A 57 14.28 -5.40 7.59
N LEU A 58 13.09 -5.08 7.04
CA LEU A 58 12.27 -3.95 7.53
C LEU A 58 11.83 -4.19 8.97
N ARG A 59 11.36 -5.40 9.29
CA ARG A 59 10.97 -5.82 10.64
C ARG A 59 12.11 -5.69 11.64
N ASP A 60 13.27 -6.28 11.33
CA ASP A 60 14.40 -6.34 12.25
C ASP A 60 14.98 -4.93 12.51
N ASN A 61 14.85 -4.02 11.55
CA ASN A 61 15.25 -2.62 11.68
C ASN A 61 14.10 -1.68 12.13
N LYS A 62 12.89 -2.22 12.41
CA LYS A 62 11.70 -1.45 12.82
C LYS A 62 11.33 -0.33 11.85
N ILE A 63 11.50 -0.58 10.54
CA ILE A 63 11.22 0.39 9.49
C ILE A 63 9.76 0.26 9.07
N PRO A 64 8.93 1.32 9.21
CA PRO A 64 7.55 1.28 8.79
C PRO A 64 7.43 1.26 7.27
N PHE A 65 6.39 0.60 6.77
CA PHE A 65 6.04 0.61 5.35
C PHE A 65 4.56 0.29 5.13
N THR A 66 4.06 0.65 3.97
CA THR A 66 2.72 0.28 3.49
C THR A 66 2.86 -0.66 2.30
N LEU A 67 2.17 -1.81 2.35
CA LEU A 67 2.06 -2.75 1.24
C LEU A 67 0.68 -2.57 0.59
N PHE A 68 0.64 -2.13 -0.65
CA PHE A 68 -0.56 -2.06 -1.46
C PHE A 68 -0.77 -3.39 -2.19
N VAL A 69 -1.92 -4.03 -1.97
CA VAL A 69 -2.19 -5.41 -2.38
C VAL A 69 -3.22 -5.46 -3.50
N ALA A 70 -2.81 -5.95 -4.68
CA ALA A 70 -3.72 -6.43 -5.69
C ALA A 70 -4.24 -7.82 -5.24
N THR A 71 -5.54 -7.93 -4.98
CA THR A 71 -6.04 -9.08 -4.21
C THR A 71 -6.29 -10.34 -5.03
N GLU A 72 -6.50 -10.26 -6.36
CA GLU A 72 -6.80 -11.44 -7.18
C GLU A 72 -5.66 -12.48 -7.21
N PRO A 73 -4.38 -12.11 -7.45
CA PRO A 73 -3.29 -13.08 -7.44
C PRO A 73 -3.16 -13.80 -6.08
N VAL A 74 -3.36 -13.06 -4.99
CA VAL A 74 -3.32 -13.58 -3.62
C VAL A 74 -4.50 -14.53 -3.37
N ALA A 75 -5.72 -14.14 -3.76
CA ALA A 75 -6.93 -14.96 -3.61
C ALA A 75 -6.85 -16.27 -4.39
N ARG A 76 -6.23 -16.22 -5.58
CA ARG A 76 -6.00 -17.42 -6.42
C ARG A 76 -4.86 -18.31 -5.94
N GLY A 77 -4.10 -17.89 -4.94
CA GLY A 77 -2.89 -18.60 -4.50
C GLY A 77 -1.84 -18.69 -5.61
N GLN A 78 -1.73 -17.64 -6.42
CA GLN A 78 -0.82 -17.61 -7.55
C GLN A 78 0.63 -17.70 -7.06
N GLU A 79 1.42 -18.57 -7.69
CA GLU A 79 2.84 -18.68 -7.39
C GLU A 79 3.56 -17.34 -7.56
N GLY A 80 4.45 -17.02 -6.63
CA GLY A 80 5.19 -15.76 -6.64
C GLY A 80 4.51 -14.60 -5.89
N TYR A 81 3.32 -14.83 -5.31
CA TYR A 81 2.62 -13.85 -4.48
C TYR A 81 2.56 -14.25 -3.00
N ILE A 82 2.37 -13.27 -2.14
CA ILE A 82 2.19 -13.45 -0.69
C ILE A 82 0.85 -14.17 -0.44
N THR A 83 0.82 -15.05 0.56
CA THR A 83 -0.43 -15.71 0.98
C THR A 83 -1.21 -14.84 1.98
N PRO A 84 -2.55 -15.03 2.11
CA PRO A 84 -3.36 -14.34 3.13
C PRO A 84 -2.82 -14.51 4.56
N LYS A 85 -2.26 -15.69 4.88
CA LYS A 85 -1.63 -15.94 6.18
C LYS A 85 -0.40 -15.06 6.40
N GLN A 86 0.44 -14.90 5.39
CA GLN A 86 1.62 -14.04 5.46
C GLN A 86 1.25 -12.57 5.57
N LEU A 87 0.21 -12.10 4.83
CA LEU A 87 -0.31 -10.74 4.97
C LEU A 87 -0.78 -10.47 6.40
N ARG A 88 -1.55 -11.40 6.98
CA ARG A 88 -2.00 -11.30 8.37
C ARG A 88 -0.84 -11.24 9.35
N GLU A 89 0.19 -12.06 9.16
CA GLU A 89 1.39 -12.04 9.99
C GLU A 89 2.09 -10.68 9.92
N MET A 90 2.32 -10.15 8.72
CA MET A 90 2.94 -8.84 8.51
C MET A 90 2.14 -7.73 9.19
N ALA A 91 0.82 -7.74 9.05
CA ALA A 91 -0.08 -6.73 9.62
C ALA A 91 -0.09 -6.69 11.16
N THR A 92 0.37 -7.74 11.84
CA THR A 92 0.50 -7.73 13.31
C THR A 92 1.68 -6.90 13.80
N HIS A 93 2.61 -6.53 12.92
CA HIS A 93 3.80 -5.78 13.32
C HIS A 93 3.55 -4.27 13.34
N PRO A 94 3.99 -3.58 14.41
CA PRO A 94 3.91 -2.13 14.46
C PRO A 94 4.61 -1.46 13.26
N GLY A 95 3.95 -0.51 12.64
CA GLY A 95 4.50 0.24 11.50
C GLY A 95 4.24 -0.40 10.13
N VAL A 96 3.62 -1.59 10.08
CA VAL A 96 3.17 -2.21 8.82
C VAL A 96 1.71 -1.88 8.57
N SER A 97 1.42 -1.32 7.40
CA SER A 97 0.07 -1.14 6.89
C SER A 97 -0.13 -1.99 5.64
N ILE A 98 -1.26 -2.67 5.54
CA ILE A 98 -1.71 -3.37 4.34
C ILE A 98 -2.88 -2.59 3.78
N ALA A 99 -2.82 -2.18 2.51
CA ALA A 99 -3.79 -1.29 1.90
C ALA A 99 -4.19 -1.75 0.49
N ASN A 100 -5.17 -1.09 -0.11
CA ASN A 100 -5.83 -1.51 -1.33
C ASN A 100 -5.06 -1.09 -2.59
N HIS A 101 -4.86 -2.04 -3.53
CA HIS A 101 -4.30 -1.85 -4.86
C HIS A 101 -5.24 -2.36 -5.98
N GLY A 102 -6.55 -2.36 -5.72
CA GLY A 102 -7.55 -2.99 -6.57
C GLY A 102 -7.60 -4.51 -6.44
N HIS A 103 -8.49 -5.13 -7.23
CA HIS A 103 -8.65 -6.58 -7.23
C HIS A 103 -7.79 -7.23 -8.33
N THR A 104 -8.06 -6.91 -9.59
CA THR A 104 -7.46 -7.59 -10.74
C THR A 104 -6.11 -7.02 -11.19
N HIS A 105 -5.65 -5.94 -10.55
CA HIS A 105 -4.48 -5.16 -10.98
C HIS A 105 -4.64 -4.58 -12.41
N SER A 106 -5.85 -4.22 -12.81
CA SER A 106 -6.12 -3.57 -14.10
C SER A 106 -5.97 -2.05 -14.00
N SER A 107 -5.64 -1.37 -15.13
CA SER A 107 -5.56 0.09 -15.16
C SER A 107 -6.93 0.73 -14.93
N PHE A 108 -6.98 1.73 -14.06
CA PHE A 108 -8.18 2.50 -13.74
C PHE A 108 -8.42 3.69 -14.67
N ALA A 109 -7.56 3.90 -15.67
CA ALA A 109 -7.62 5.08 -16.55
C ALA A 109 -8.93 5.19 -17.35
N PHE A 110 -9.50 4.05 -17.78
CA PHE A 110 -10.66 4.00 -18.65
C PHE A 110 -11.80 3.11 -18.12
N MET A 111 -11.75 2.72 -16.84
CA MET A 111 -12.83 1.96 -16.22
C MET A 111 -14.09 2.81 -16.06
N SER A 112 -15.26 2.18 -16.19
CA SER A 112 -16.52 2.79 -15.75
C SER A 112 -16.57 2.85 -14.22
N GLY A 113 -17.39 3.76 -13.66
CA GLY A 113 -17.57 3.86 -12.21
C GLY A 113 -17.98 2.53 -11.57
N GLU A 114 -18.90 1.78 -12.19
CA GLU A 114 -19.35 0.45 -11.72
C GLU A 114 -18.20 -0.58 -11.67
N ALA A 115 -17.31 -0.55 -12.68
CA ALA A 115 -16.14 -1.43 -12.70
C ALA A 115 -15.13 -1.05 -11.62
N VAL A 116 -14.91 0.25 -11.41
CA VAL A 116 -14.05 0.77 -10.33
C VAL A 116 -14.60 0.38 -8.96
N GLU A 117 -15.91 0.56 -8.72
CA GLU A 117 -16.59 0.15 -7.51
C GLU A 117 -16.34 -1.34 -7.22
N THR A 118 -16.57 -2.19 -8.23
CA THR A 118 -16.35 -3.64 -8.11
C THR A 118 -14.90 -3.99 -7.73
N GLU A 119 -13.92 -3.36 -8.36
CA GLU A 119 -12.50 -3.55 -8.07
C GLU A 119 -12.16 -3.18 -6.62
N ILE A 120 -12.65 -2.03 -6.17
CA ILE A 120 -12.37 -1.49 -4.83
C ILE A 120 -13.06 -2.34 -3.76
N GLU A 121 -14.37 -2.56 -3.87
CA GLU A 121 -15.14 -3.31 -2.88
C GLU A 121 -14.68 -4.77 -2.75
N THR A 122 -14.38 -5.41 -3.88
CA THR A 122 -13.86 -6.79 -3.86
C THR A 122 -12.55 -6.85 -3.09
N ALA A 123 -11.64 -5.91 -3.35
CA ALA A 123 -10.36 -5.85 -2.67
C ALA A 123 -10.52 -5.55 -1.17
N GLU A 124 -11.34 -4.55 -0.79
CA GLU A 124 -11.62 -4.20 0.61
C GLU A 124 -12.19 -5.37 1.40
N ASN A 125 -13.15 -6.09 0.81
CA ASN A 125 -13.78 -7.26 1.45
C ASN A 125 -12.75 -8.37 1.71
N LEU A 126 -11.93 -8.71 0.72
CA LEU A 126 -10.88 -9.72 0.86
C LEU A 126 -9.82 -9.30 1.89
N LEU A 127 -9.36 -8.06 1.84
CA LEU A 127 -8.39 -7.55 2.81
C LEU A 127 -8.97 -7.58 4.23
N THR A 128 -10.22 -7.15 4.41
CA THR A 128 -10.89 -7.18 5.71
C THR A 128 -10.98 -8.61 6.26
N GLU A 129 -11.35 -9.58 5.41
CA GLU A 129 -11.40 -11.00 5.78
C GLU A 129 -10.01 -11.52 6.17
N TRP A 130 -9.00 -11.27 5.34
CA TRP A 130 -7.66 -11.82 5.56
C TRP A 130 -6.96 -11.21 6.77
N LEU A 131 -7.14 -9.91 7.01
CA LEU A 131 -6.51 -9.19 8.11
C LEU A 131 -7.25 -9.37 9.44
N GLY A 132 -8.55 -9.71 9.38
CA GLY A 132 -9.42 -9.78 10.55
C GLY A 132 -9.80 -8.40 11.11
N GLY A 133 -9.75 -7.36 10.27
CA GLY A 133 -10.09 -5.98 10.59
C GLY A 133 -10.00 -5.09 9.36
N THR A 134 -10.62 -3.91 9.42
CA THR A 134 -10.65 -2.97 8.30
C THR A 134 -9.25 -2.42 7.99
N PRO A 135 -8.79 -2.53 6.74
CA PRO A 135 -7.53 -1.92 6.32
C PRO A 135 -7.61 -0.38 6.39
N PRO A 136 -6.47 0.33 6.44
CA PRO A 136 -6.47 1.77 6.33
C PRO A 136 -7.03 2.19 4.97
N LEU A 137 -7.84 3.25 4.94
CA LEU A 137 -8.43 3.80 3.71
C LEU A 137 -7.37 4.54 2.88
N LEU A 138 -6.42 3.77 2.37
CA LEU A 138 -5.36 4.19 1.45
C LEU A 138 -5.45 3.35 0.18
N PHE A 139 -5.33 3.98 -0.95
CA PHE A 139 -5.39 3.34 -2.26
C PHE A 139 -4.15 3.67 -3.10
N ALA A 140 -3.61 2.71 -3.83
CA ALA A 140 -2.65 2.97 -4.89
C ALA A 140 -3.24 2.50 -6.22
N PHE A 141 -3.18 3.35 -7.25
CA PHE A 141 -3.66 2.99 -8.59
C PHE A 141 -2.66 2.06 -9.28
N PRO A 142 -3.09 0.87 -9.75
CA PRO A 142 -2.26 0.07 -10.64
C PRO A 142 -1.72 0.89 -11.81
N TYR A 143 -0.42 0.75 -12.10
CA TYR A 143 0.31 1.55 -13.10
C TYR A 143 0.33 3.06 -12.84
N GLY A 144 -0.18 3.52 -11.68
CA GLY A 144 -0.33 4.94 -11.35
C GLY A 144 -1.41 5.67 -12.17
N GLU A 145 -2.30 4.95 -12.84
CA GLU A 145 -3.26 5.47 -13.80
C GLU A 145 -4.67 5.57 -13.20
N ALA A 146 -5.26 6.77 -13.27
CA ALA A 146 -6.62 7.05 -12.81
C ALA A 146 -7.40 7.89 -13.81
N GLY A 147 -8.62 7.45 -14.15
CA GLY A 147 -9.60 8.25 -14.88
C GLY A 147 -10.50 9.03 -13.91
N THR A 148 -11.30 9.94 -14.45
CA THR A 148 -12.24 10.77 -13.65
C THR A 148 -13.19 9.90 -12.83
N ALA A 149 -13.77 8.85 -13.43
CA ALA A 149 -14.66 7.95 -12.72
C ALA A 149 -13.98 7.25 -11.52
N ALA A 150 -12.69 6.91 -11.65
CA ALA A 150 -11.94 6.31 -10.56
C ALA A 150 -11.73 7.29 -9.40
N LEU A 151 -11.44 8.56 -9.69
CA LEU A 151 -11.29 9.59 -8.66
C LEU A 151 -12.60 9.87 -7.93
N GLU A 152 -13.73 9.91 -8.66
CA GLU A 152 -15.06 10.09 -8.07
C GLU A 152 -15.44 8.94 -7.12
N VAL A 153 -15.17 7.68 -7.51
CA VAL A 153 -15.45 6.51 -6.67
C VAL A 153 -14.55 6.49 -5.43
N ILE A 154 -13.25 6.77 -5.57
CA ILE A 154 -12.30 6.87 -4.45
C ILE A 154 -12.76 7.89 -3.41
N ASP A 155 -13.20 9.07 -3.87
CA ASP A 155 -13.72 10.12 -2.99
C ASP A 155 -15.01 9.67 -2.28
N ALA A 156 -15.94 9.06 -3.03
CA ALA A 156 -17.20 8.55 -2.48
C ALA A 156 -17.01 7.44 -1.43
N HIS A 157 -16.00 6.61 -1.57
CA HIS A 157 -15.63 5.58 -0.57
C HIS A 157 -14.90 6.14 0.65
N GLY A 158 -14.55 7.42 0.65
CA GLY A 158 -13.90 8.11 1.77
C GLY A 158 -12.45 7.69 1.99
N PHE A 159 -11.74 7.30 0.94
CA PHE A 159 -10.30 7.07 1.05
C PHE A 159 -9.58 8.34 1.50
N MET A 160 -8.71 8.21 2.48
CA MET A 160 -7.91 9.32 3.02
C MET A 160 -6.90 9.84 2.01
N ALA A 161 -6.36 8.95 1.16
CA ALA A 161 -5.44 9.29 0.09
C ALA A 161 -5.42 8.20 -0.98
N ALA A 162 -5.20 8.62 -2.22
CA ALA A 162 -4.93 7.74 -3.36
C ALA A 162 -3.63 8.16 -4.05
N PHE A 163 -2.84 7.18 -4.47
CA PHE A 163 -1.48 7.37 -4.97
C PHE A 163 -1.37 6.94 -6.42
N GLY A 164 -0.82 7.82 -7.27
CA GLY A 164 -0.39 7.55 -8.62
C GLY A 164 1.13 7.55 -8.75
N GLN A 165 1.64 7.38 -9.98
CA GLN A 165 3.08 7.40 -10.27
C GLN A 165 3.55 8.69 -10.96
N HIS A 166 2.66 9.62 -11.25
CA HIS A 166 3.02 10.84 -11.93
C HIS A 166 3.40 11.91 -10.91
N SER A 167 4.60 12.46 -11.07
CA SER A 167 5.00 13.68 -10.37
C SER A 167 4.20 14.85 -10.97
N GLY A 168 3.40 15.50 -10.16
CA GLY A 168 2.74 16.74 -10.51
C GLY A 168 3.72 17.91 -10.68
#